data_9c4ede1890ac94b000cd5de6bc0205cc
#
_entry.id   9c4ede1890ac94b000cd5de6bc0205cc
#
_cell.length_a   1.000
_cell.length_b   1.000
_cell.length_c   1.000
_cell.angle_alpha   90.00
_cell.angle_beta   90.00
_cell.angle_gamma   90.00
#
_symmetry.space_group_name_H-M   'P 1'
#
loop_
_entity.id
_entity.type
_entity.pdbx_description
1 polymer ?
#
loop_
_entity_poly.entity_id
_entity_poly.type
_entity_poly.pdbx_seq_one_letter_code
_entity_poly.pdbx_strand_id
1 'polypeptide(L)'
;MKRNRIRSLTSILVIGVAMSATVACGGGDSAEPSSDSAATETETTETETTDVVSTEVPTTEAPGLAIDRVVAPEASTVTDLLALDRPVVIVHAGGDFDYPHSTMYAYTESALGGADVLEMDVMLSADGVLMVQHDNTVDRLTNDTGLVSSYTAAELQAMDNAYWFSGGVWSDKSLPEDAYTFRGVRTGDRPAPEGYTADDFAMPTFEQVARAFPDHVLDVEIKIPETETGEPQLDRAYAAAAELVRLIEVLDRADSVIVVSFDDSVLTEFRSLIADVATSPGQTSLVNWYLAGAPLDPRDVVLQAPPIYEGIEVMTAETFARAHAEGYEVWVWMNETSQETTEFYSELVARGADGLLIARPTAVP
;
A
#
# COMPACT_ATOMS: atom_id res chain seq x y z
N MET A 1 19.16 -57.78 10.64
CA MET A 1 17.72 -57.47 10.79
C MET A 1 17.51 -56.72 12.09
N LYS A 2 17.43 -55.37 12.04
CA LYS A 2 16.97 -54.52 13.16
C LYS A 2 16.03 -53.49 12.55
N ARG A 3 14.73 -53.58 12.89
CA ARG A 3 13.68 -52.62 12.50
C ARG A 3 13.78 -51.42 13.43
N ASN A 4 14.09 -50.22 12.88
CA ASN A 4 13.92 -48.95 13.53
C ASN A 4 12.48 -48.48 13.32
N ARG A 5 11.76 -48.31 14.43
CA ARG A 5 10.45 -47.68 14.45
C ARG A 5 10.62 -46.16 14.55
N ILE A 6 10.15 -45.46 13.55
CA ILE A 6 9.99 -44.00 13.58
C ILE A 6 8.76 -43.71 14.47
N ARG A 7 8.97 -42.96 15.56
CA ARG A 7 7.89 -42.43 16.41
C ARG A 7 7.51 -41.06 15.86
N SER A 8 6.29 -40.94 15.42
CA SER A 8 5.60 -39.67 15.14
C SER A 8 5.46 -38.88 16.44
N LEU A 9 5.96 -37.66 16.47
CA LEU A 9 5.70 -36.66 17.50
C LEU A 9 4.75 -35.60 16.93
N THR A 10 3.47 -35.80 17.18
CA THR A 10 2.45 -34.78 16.97
C THR A 10 2.37 -33.95 18.26
N SER A 11 2.95 -32.78 18.26
CA SER A 11 2.76 -31.79 19.34
C SER A 11 1.79 -30.73 18.84
N ILE A 12 0.55 -30.86 19.31
CA ILE A 12 -0.47 -29.82 19.15
C ILE A 12 -0.20 -28.78 20.25
N LEU A 13 0.22 -27.59 19.86
CA LEU A 13 0.33 -26.43 20.74
C LEU A 13 -1.00 -25.67 20.70
N VAL A 14 -1.77 -25.78 21.77
CA VAL A 14 -2.97 -24.97 22.00
C VAL A 14 -2.54 -23.73 22.79
N ILE A 15 -2.59 -22.57 22.17
CA ILE A 15 -2.42 -21.29 22.85
C ILE A 15 -3.80 -20.78 23.23
N GLY A 16 -4.10 -20.83 24.54
CA GLY A 16 -5.29 -20.25 25.11
C GLY A 16 -5.09 -18.77 25.39
N VAL A 17 -5.96 -17.94 24.83
CA VAL A 17 -6.07 -16.52 25.13
C VAL A 17 -6.95 -16.37 26.38
N ALA A 18 -6.39 -15.78 27.45
CA ALA A 18 -7.11 -15.40 28.65
C ALA A 18 -7.52 -13.92 28.55
N MET A 19 -8.83 -13.69 28.47
CA MET A 19 -9.44 -12.36 28.66
C MET A 19 -9.41 -11.99 30.15
N SER A 20 -8.96 -10.78 30.46
CA SER A 20 -9.24 -10.13 31.74
C SER A 20 -9.79 -8.73 31.48
N ALA A 21 -11.06 -8.59 31.78
CA ALA A 21 -11.76 -7.30 31.77
C ALA A 21 -11.58 -6.64 33.16
N THR A 22 -11.24 -5.34 33.17
CA THR A 22 -11.50 -4.47 34.33
C THR A 22 -12.07 -3.14 33.88
N VAL A 23 -13.25 -2.88 34.43
CA VAL A 23 -14.03 -1.64 34.33
C VAL A 23 -13.54 -0.66 35.39
N ALA A 24 -13.38 0.63 35.06
CA ALA A 24 -13.49 1.71 36.04
C ALA A 24 -13.98 3.01 35.39
N CYS A 25 -14.98 3.55 36.05
CA CYS A 25 -15.75 4.75 35.71
C CYS A 25 -15.11 6.05 36.24
N GLY A 26 -15.57 7.17 35.67
CA GLY A 26 -15.63 8.51 36.26
C GLY A 26 -14.95 9.56 35.39
N GLY A 27 -15.59 10.58 34.87
CA GLY A 27 -16.58 11.50 35.37
C GLY A 27 -16.12 12.92 35.14
N GLY A 28 -16.83 13.69 34.25
CA GLY A 28 -17.22 15.07 34.33
C GLY A 28 -16.15 16.16 34.25
N ASP A 29 -16.20 17.11 33.34
CA ASP A 29 -17.02 18.28 33.47
C ASP A 29 -16.87 19.25 32.26
N SER A 30 -17.93 19.96 31.97
CA SER A 30 -18.20 20.83 30.84
C SER A 30 -17.68 22.26 31.03
N ALA A 31 -17.33 22.95 29.96
CA ALA A 31 -17.59 24.37 29.77
C ALA A 31 -17.45 24.84 28.31
N GLU A 32 -18.55 25.26 27.72
CA GLU A 32 -18.67 26.18 26.58
C GLU A 32 -18.83 27.63 27.09
N PRO A 33 -19.07 28.59 26.18
CA PRO A 33 -18.31 29.18 25.08
C PRO A 33 -18.24 30.73 25.22
N SER A 34 -17.58 31.41 24.28
CA SER A 34 -17.97 32.78 23.97
C SER A 34 -17.59 33.20 22.55
N SER A 35 -18.61 33.59 21.83
CA SER A 35 -18.62 34.32 20.57
C SER A 35 -18.07 35.74 20.72
N ASP A 36 -17.35 36.24 19.72
CA ASP A 36 -17.59 37.63 19.31
C ASP A 36 -17.32 37.88 17.82
N SER A 37 -18.23 38.64 17.25
CA SER A 37 -18.40 39.05 15.88
C SER A 37 -17.84 40.45 15.71
N ALA A 38 -17.12 40.73 14.63
CA ALA A 38 -17.03 42.12 14.15
C ALA A 38 -16.84 42.15 12.61
N ALA A 39 -17.58 43.04 12.05
CA ALA A 39 -17.91 43.24 10.65
C ALA A 39 -16.86 44.07 9.87
N THR A 40 -16.77 43.76 8.59
CA THR A 40 -16.79 44.54 7.36
C THR A 40 -16.25 45.99 7.38
N GLU A 41 -15.29 46.28 6.51
CA GLU A 41 -15.30 47.50 5.68
C GLU A 41 -14.69 47.23 4.29
N THR A 42 -15.44 47.67 3.26
CA THR A 42 -15.12 47.59 1.83
C THR A 42 -14.53 48.93 1.42
N GLU A 43 -13.33 48.94 0.89
CA GLU A 43 -12.77 50.11 0.18
C GLU A 43 -12.60 49.81 -1.31
N THR A 44 -13.31 50.61 -2.11
CA THR A 44 -13.22 50.67 -3.58
C THR A 44 -12.10 51.62 -3.97
N THR A 45 -11.14 51.16 -4.76
CA THR A 45 -10.13 52.05 -5.38
C THR A 45 -10.22 51.93 -6.91
N GLU A 46 -10.30 53.09 -7.54
CA GLU A 46 -10.44 53.29 -8.98
C GLU A 46 -9.17 52.86 -9.77
N THR A 47 -9.40 52.35 -10.99
CA THR A 47 -8.37 51.83 -11.88
C THR A 47 -7.88 52.95 -12.82
N GLU A 48 -6.62 53.29 -12.74
CA GLU A 48 -5.93 54.04 -13.82
C GLU A 48 -5.37 53.03 -14.83
N THR A 49 -5.79 53.22 -16.09
CA THR A 49 -5.29 52.47 -17.25
C THR A 49 -3.98 53.08 -17.75
N THR A 50 -2.89 52.38 -17.59
CA THR A 50 -1.64 52.71 -18.33
C THR A 50 -1.43 51.65 -19.41
N ASP A 51 -1.29 52.12 -20.66
CA ASP A 51 -0.90 51.30 -21.81
C ASP A 51 0.49 50.69 -21.58
N VAL A 52 0.53 49.37 -21.44
CA VAL A 52 1.76 48.58 -21.39
C VAL A 52 2.02 47.96 -22.74
N VAL A 53 3.09 48.41 -23.37
CA VAL A 53 3.67 47.80 -24.58
C VAL A 53 4.04 46.35 -24.25
N SER A 54 3.34 45.41 -24.87
CA SER A 54 3.58 43.99 -24.78
C SER A 54 4.90 43.64 -25.48
N THR A 55 5.94 43.39 -24.72
CA THR A 55 7.07 42.59 -25.18
C THR A 55 6.70 41.12 -24.99
N GLU A 56 6.46 40.41 -26.09
CA GLU A 56 6.30 38.94 -26.06
C GLU A 56 7.58 38.30 -25.45
N VAL A 57 7.51 37.90 -24.21
CA VAL A 57 8.45 36.96 -23.60
C VAL A 57 8.08 35.58 -24.17
N PRO A 58 9.01 34.82 -24.77
CA PRO A 58 8.74 33.47 -25.20
C PRO A 58 8.28 32.68 -23.97
N THR A 59 7.01 32.29 -23.94
CA THR A 59 6.47 31.33 -23.00
C THR A 59 7.10 29.99 -23.34
N THR A 60 8.14 29.61 -22.63
CA THR A 60 8.50 28.20 -22.48
C THR A 60 7.28 27.56 -21.82
N GLU A 61 6.55 26.70 -22.54
CA GLU A 61 5.52 25.86 -21.93
C GLU A 61 6.17 25.19 -20.72
N ALA A 62 5.48 25.26 -19.58
CA ALA A 62 5.91 24.51 -18.39
C ALA A 62 5.96 23.02 -18.79
N PRO A 63 6.99 22.27 -18.38
CA PRO A 63 7.06 20.85 -18.67
C PRO A 63 5.76 20.19 -18.17
N GLY A 64 5.16 19.33 -18.99
CA GLY A 64 3.96 18.57 -18.62
C GLY A 64 4.21 17.73 -17.37
N LEU A 65 3.15 17.39 -16.63
CA LEU A 65 3.27 16.56 -15.42
C LEU A 65 3.79 15.16 -15.78
N ALA A 66 4.54 14.56 -14.88
CA ALA A 66 5.12 13.23 -15.08
C ALA A 66 4.01 12.16 -15.27
N ILE A 67 2.91 12.29 -14.53
CA ILE A 67 1.75 11.39 -14.64
C ILE A 67 1.13 11.37 -16.04
N ASP A 68 1.18 12.47 -16.79
CA ASP A 68 0.67 12.56 -18.15
C ASP A 68 1.47 11.70 -19.16
N ARG A 69 2.64 11.21 -18.76
CA ARG A 69 3.53 10.35 -19.56
C ARG A 69 3.35 8.87 -19.27
N VAL A 70 2.58 8.51 -18.24
CA VAL A 70 2.30 7.12 -17.92
C VAL A 70 1.48 6.51 -19.05
N VAL A 71 1.94 5.36 -19.52
CA VAL A 71 1.26 4.59 -20.58
C VAL A 71 0.52 3.44 -19.91
N ALA A 72 -0.68 3.13 -20.40
CA ALA A 72 -1.42 1.97 -19.94
C ALA A 72 -0.56 0.69 -20.02
N PRO A 73 -0.57 -0.18 -19.00
CA PRO A 73 0.14 -1.45 -19.02
C PRO A 73 -0.47 -2.40 -20.07
N GLU A 74 0.18 -3.53 -20.29
CA GLU A 74 -0.29 -4.55 -21.25
C GLU A 74 -1.65 -5.14 -20.87
N ALA A 75 -1.95 -5.21 -19.56
CA ALA A 75 -3.20 -5.73 -19.01
C ALA A 75 -3.82 -4.71 -18.04
N SER A 76 -5.10 -4.40 -18.24
CA SER A 76 -5.86 -3.44 -17.40
C SER A 76 -6.90 -4.12 -16.52
N THR A 77 -7.09 -5.43 -16.66
CA THR A 77 -7.97 -6.24 -15.82
C THR A 77 -7.20 -7.39 -15.17
N VAL A 78 -7.70 -7.88 -14.04
CA VAL A 78 -7.12 -9.05 -13.37
C VAL A 78 -7.11 -10.26 -14.30
N THR A 79 -8.18 -10.47 -15.08
CA THR A 79 -8.26 -11.60 -16.01
C THR A 79 -7.20 -11.52 -17.11
N ASP A 80 -6.96 -10.36 -17.68
CA ASP A 80 -5.95 -10.18 -18.72
C ASP A 80 -4.54 -10.27 -18.12
N LEU A 81 -4.36 -9.75 -16.89
CA LEU A 81 -3.08 -9.81 -16.17
C LEU A 81 -2.64 -11.26 -15.92
N LEU A 82 -3.55 -12.11 -15.41
CA LEU A 82 -3.30 -13.53 -15.16
C LEU A 82 -3.18 -14.36 -16.45
N ALA A 83 -3.45 -13.78 -17.61
CA ALA A 83 -3.27 -14.44 -18.91
C ALA A 83 -1.94 -14.08 -19.59
N LEU A 84 -1.11 -13.24 -18.98
CA LEU A 84 0.20 -12.87 -19.54
C LEU A 84 1.14 -14.08 -19.52
N ASP A 85 1.86 -14.29 -20.62
CA ASP A 85 2.86 -15.39 -20.75
C ASP A 85 4.25 -14.91 -20.27
N ARG A 86 4.27 -14.22 -19.12
CA ARG A 86 5.48 -13.73 -18.43
C ARG A 86 5.18 -13.38 -16.99
N PRO A 87 6.18 -13.41 -16.10
CA PRO A 87 5.99 -12.88 -14.75
C PRO A 87 5.59 -11.41 -14.76
N VAL A 88 4.71 -11.05 -13.83
CA VAL A 88 4.26 -9.66 -13.64
C VAL A 88 5.12 -8.94 -12.61
N VAL A 89 5.28 -7.64 -12.79
CA VAL A 89 6.01 -6.75 -11.86
C VAL A 89 5.00 -6.01 -11.01
N ILE A 90 4.97 -6.34 -9.72
CA ILE A 90 4.14 -5.69 -8.70
C ILE A 90 5.04 -4.81 -7.86
N VAL A 91 4.74 -3.52 -7.74
CA VAL A 91 5.59 -2.60 -6.98
C VAL A 91 5.04 -2.41 -5.57
N HIS A 92 5.76 -2.97 -4.58
CA HIS A 92 5.45 -2.85 -3.15
C HIS A 92 5.45 -1.37 -2.74
N ALA A 93 4.31 -0.89 -2.25
CA ALA A 93 4.12 0.49 -1.80
C ALA A 93 4.68 1.58 -2.75
N GLY A 94 4.65 1.28 -4.08
CA GLY A 94 5.20 2.16 -5.11
C GLY A 94 6.70 1.99 -5.36
N GLY A 95 7.35 0.92 -4.88
CA GLY A 95 8.79 0.67 -5.05
C GLY A 95 9.64 1.35 -3.97
N ASP A 96 9.37 1.06 -2.73
CA ASP A 96 9.76 1.81 -1.53
C ASP A 96 11.26 1.79 -1.18
N PHE A 97 12.09 1.04 -1.92
CA PHE A 97 13.56 1.15 -1.83
C PHE A 97 14.16 2.10 -2.86
N ASP A 98 13.48 2.32 -3.97
CA ASP A 98 13.92 3.24 -5.00
C ASP A 98 13.23 4.60 -4.91
N TYR A 99 11.99 4.63 -4.37
CA TYR A 99 11.13 5.81 -4.29
C TYR A 99 10.50 5.97 -2.89
N PRO A 100 10.05 7.19 -2.51
CA PRO A 100 9.39 7.40 -1.22
C PRO A 100 8.09 6.59 -1.10
N HIS A 101 8.04 5.71 -0.11
CA HIS A 101 6.94 4.79 0.20
C HIS A 101 5.56 5.46 0.12
N SER A 102 4.61 4.83 -0.58
CA SER A 102 3.20 5.24 -0.63
C SER A 102 3.03 6.73 -0.96
N THR A 103 3.67 7.20 -2.03
CA THR A 103 3.50 8.55 -2.57
C THR A 103 3.08 8.50 -4.04
N MET A 104 2.37 9.53 -4.51
CA MET A 104 2.05 9.64 -5.94
C MET A 104 3.31 9.69 -6.81
N TYR A 105 4.39 10.28 -6.29
CA TYR A 105 5.71 10.26 -6.93
C TYR A 105 6.18 8.82 -7.17
N ALA A 106 6.16 7.98 -6.15
CA ALA A 106 6.62 6.59 -6.23
C ALA A 106 5.78 5.76 -7.24
N TYR A 107 4.46 5.84 -7.16
CA TYR A 107 3.58 5.15 -8.10
C TYR A 107 3.78 5.63 -9.54
N THR A 108 3.98 6.93 -9.75
CA THR A 108 4.21 7.48 -11.09
C THR A 108 5.56 7.01 -11.66
N GLU A 109 6.64 7.06 -10.88
CA GLU A 109 7.96 6.57 -11.34
C GLU A 109 7.94 5.07 -11.64
N SER A 110 7.27 4.29 -10.79
CA SER A 110 7.13 2.84 -11.01
C SER A 110 6.27 2.51 -12.23
N ALA A 111 5.17 3.23 -12.46
CA ALA A 111 4.37 3.07 -13.68
C ALA A 111 5.14 3.49 -14.94
N LEU A 112 5.92 4.58 -14.88
CA LEU A 112 6.84 4.98 -15.96
C LEU A 112 7.94 3.94 -16.20
N GLY A 113 8.35 3.22 -15.14
CA GLY A 113 9.29 2.11 -15.18
C GLY A 113 8.72 0.82 -15.76
N GLY A 114 7.41 0.74 -16.02
CA GLY A 114 6.73 -0.41 -16.60
C GLY A 114 6.20 -1.42 -15.58
N ALA A 115 5.85 -0.97 -14.36
CA ALA A 115 5.12 -1.79 -13.41
C ALA A 115 3.78 -2.26 -13.99
N ASP A 116 3.43 -3.52 -13.81
CA ASP A 116 2.15 -4.09 -14.23
C ASP A 116 1.06 -3.84 -13.18
N VAL A 117 1.43 -3.93 -11.91
CA VAL A 117 0.52 -3.83 -10.77
C VAL A 117 1.08 -2.83 -9.76
N LEU A 118 0.22 -1.97 -9.24
CA LEU A 118 0.55 -1.06 -8.16
C LEU A 118 -0.01 -1.64 -6.86
N GLU A 119 0.89 -2.08 -5.98
CA GLU A 119 0.50 -2.58 -4.67
C GLU A 119 0.43 -1.43 -3.67
N MET A 120 -0.51 -1.53 -2.73
CA MET A 120 -0.72 -0.55 -1.68
C MET A 120 -1.43 -1.12 -0.47
N ASP A 121 -1.06 -0.61 0.68
CA ASP A 121 -1.73 -0.88 1.95
C ASP A 121 -2.74 0.22 2.25
N VAL A 122 -3.90 -0.14 2.80
CA VAL A 122 -4.93 0.84 3.12
C VAL A 122 -5.44 0.72 4.55
N MET A 123 -5.72 1.88 5.16
CA MET A 123 -6.38 2.00 6.44
C MET A 123 -7.16 3.31 6.55
N LEU A 124 -8.12 3.37 7.49
CA LEU A 124 -8.94 4.58 7.67
C LEU A 124 -8.25 5.65 8.51
N SER A 125 -8.34 6.89 8.06
CA SER A 125 -8.11 8.11 8.87
C SER A 125 -9.14 8.26 10.00
N ALA A 126 -8.98 9.26 10.85
CA ALA A 126 -9.94 9.58 11.90
C ALA A 126 -11.33 9.94 11.37
N ASP A 127 -11.39 10.59 10.22
CA ASP A 127 -12.63 11.03 9.55
C ASP A 127 -13.15 10.03 8.50
N GLY A 128 -12.59 8.79 8.48
CA GLY A 128 -13.12 7.68 7.71
C GLY A 128 -12.71 7.67 6.24
N VAL A 129 -11.68 8.39 5.83
CA VAL A 129 -11.11 8.35 4.48
C VAL A 129 -10.10 7.21 4.39
N LEU A 130 -10.14 6.45 3.30
CA LEU A 130 -9.21 5.35 3.05
C LEU A 130 -7.86 5.91 2.58
N MET A 131 -6.87 5.90 3.47
CA MET A 131 -5.51 6.38 3.23
C MET A 131 -4.61 5.24 2.77
N VAL A 132 -3.61 5.56 1.95
CA VAL A 132 -2.58 4.59 1.53
C VAL A 132 -1.41 4.68 2.49
N GLN A 133 -1.30 3.70 3.40
CA GLN A 133 -0.28 3.65 4.43
C GLN A 133 -0.12 2.23 4.98
N HIS A 134 1.14 1.77 5.07
CA HIS A 134 1.47 0.44 5.59
C HIS A 134 1.44 0.38 7.12
N ASP A 135 2.14 1.31 7.77
CA ASP A 135 2.33 1.28 9.22
C ASP A 135 1.12 1.85 9.95
N ASN A 136 0.84 1.31 11.13
CA ASN A 136 -0.18 1.82 12.03
C ASN A 136 0.06 3.28 12.47
N THR A 137 1.33 3.74 12.41
CA THR A 137 1.75 5.09 12.78
C THR A 137 2.36 5.84 11.59
N VAL A 138 2.37 7.16 11.66
CA VAL A 138 3.01 8.02 10.66
C VAL A 138 4.52 8.16 10.87
N ASP A 139 5.05 7.61 11.96
CA ASP A 139 6.41 7.88 12.47
C ASP A 139 7.51 7.53 11.49
N ARG A 140 7.40 6.38 10.79
CA ARG A 140 8.48 5.88 9.93
C ARG A 140 8.73 6.76 8.71
N LEU A 141 7.69 7.30 8.13
CA LEU A 141 7.75 7.98 6.84
C LEU A 141 7.75 9.51 6.98
N THR A 142 7.00 10.04 7.95
CA THR A 142 6.71 11.47 8.01
C THR A 142 7.53 12.23 9.05
N ASN A 143 7.39 13.55 9.04
CA ASN A 143 7.93 14.47 10.03
C ASN A 143 7.10 14.55 11.32
N ASP A 144 6.02 13.76 11.42
CA ASP A 144 5.11 13.73 12.57
C ASP A 144 5.14 12.37 13.28
N THR A 145 4.34 12.17 14.33
CA THR A 145 4.31 10.96 15.14
C THR A 145 2.88 10.63 15.59
N GLY A 146 2.57 9.35 15.76
CA GLY A 146 1.28 8.89 16.27
C GLY A 146 0.49 8.02 15.29
N LEU A 147 -0.68 7.56 15.74
CA LEU A 147 -1.51 6.65 14.97
C LEU A 147 -2.15 7.34 13.75
N VAL A 148 -2.13 6.71 12.60
CA VAL A 148 -2.86 7.15 11.40
C VAL A 148 -4.34 7.38 11.72
N SER A 149 -4.93 6.51 12.51
CA SER A 149 -6.32 6.57 12.93
C SER A 149 -6.68 7.75 13.85
N SER A 150 -5.71 8.52 14.34
CA SER A 150 -5.93 9.71 15.17
C SER A 150 -5.92 11.03 14.38
N TYR A 151 -5.56 11.00 13.12
CA TYR A 151 -5.50 12.16 12.23
C TYR A 151 -6.61 12.12 11.18
N THR A 152 -7.14 13.28 10.82
CA THR A 152 -7.99 13.43 9.63
C THR A 152 -7.17 13.23 8.35
N ALA A 153 -7.83 12.91 7.24
CA ALA A 153 -7.17 12.79 5.95
C ALA A 153 -6.41 14.07 5.56
N ALA A 154 -7.00 15.24 5.84
CA ALA A 154 -6.36 16.52 5.55
C ALA A 154 -5.08 16.74 6.37
N GLU A 155 -5.05 16.32 7.63
CA GLU A 155 -3.85 16.39 8.48
C GLU A 155 -2.77 15.42 7.98
N LEU A 156 -3.14 14.18 7.62
CA LEU A 156 -2.22 13.20 7.04
C LEU A 156 -1.61 13.69 5.73
N GLN A 157 -2.43 14.26 4.85
CA GLN A 157 -1.96 14.82 3.58
C GLN A 157 -1.10 16.08 3.73
N ALA A 158 -1.17 16.78 4.86
CA ALA A 158 -0.29 17.92 5.15
C ALA A 158 1.13 17.50 5.55
N MET A 159 1.32 16.25 6.04
CA MET A 159 2.62 15.73 6.44
C MET A 159 3.52 15.47 5.23
N ASP A 160 4.82 15.54 5.45
CA ASP A 160 5.84 15.14 4.45
C ASP A 160 6.04 13.64 4.48
N ASN A 161 5.41 12.91 3.57
CA ASN A 161 5.47 11.44 3.53
C ASN A 161 6.78 10.90 2.93
N ALA A 162 7.68 11.78 2.48
CA ALA A 162 9.03 11.44 2.02
C ALA A 162 10.13 11.86 3.00
N TYR A 163 9.76 12.30 4.21
CA TYR A 163 10.68 12.96 5.15
C TYR A 163 11.87 12.10 5.57
N TRP A 164 11.67 10.79 5.76
CA TRP A 164 12.71 9.86 6.18
C TRP A 164 13.19 8.93 5.05
N PHE A 165 12.79 9.18 3.81
CA PHE A 165 13.24 8.37 2.68
C PHE A 165 14.73 8.55 2.42
N SER A 166 15.47 7.43 2.34
CA SER A 166 16.93 7.41 2.16
C SER A 166 17.42 6.46 1.07
N GLY A 167 16.51 5.82 0.32
CA GLY A 167 16.84 4.87 -0.74
C GLY A 167 17.51 3.57 -0.29
N GLY A 168 17.08 2.45 -0.84
CA GLY A 168 17.67 1.13 -0.65
C GLY A 168 17.48 0.49 0.72
N VAL A 169 16.76 1.13 1.65
CA VAL A 169 16.45 0.64 2.98
C VAL A 169 15.11 1.18 3.46
N TRP A 170 14.49 0.46 4.40
CA TRP A 170 13.32 0.96 5.09
C TRP A 170 13.73 2.04 6.11
N SER A 171 13.59 3.30 5.75
CA SER A 171 13.77 4.49 6.60
C SER A 171 14.78 4.36 7.74
N ASP A 172 16.04 4.68 7.50
CA ASP A 172 17.05 4.80 8.54
C ASP A 172 17.15 6.26 9.03
N LYS A 173 16.60 6.55 10.21
CA LYS A 173 16.60 7.89 10.81
C LYS A 173 17.96 8.33 11.37
N SER A 174 18.96 7.45 11.38
CA SER A 174 20.31 7.73 11.91
C SER A 174 21.26 8.32 10.87
N LEU A 175 20.83 8.41 9.61
CA LEU A 175 21.65 8.93 8.52
C LEU A 175 21.85 10.45 8.62
N PRO A 176 22.92 10.99 8.01
CA PRO A 176 23.10 12.44 7.91
C PRO A 176 21.98 13.09 7.09
N GLU A 177 21.71 14.35 7.35
CA GLU A 177 20.57 15.08 6.79
C GLU A 177 20.54 15.11 5.26
N ASP A 178 21.69 15.13 4.62
CA ASP A 178 21.84 15.11 3.15
C ASP A 178 21.49 13.76 2.50
N ALA A 179 21.35 12.70 3.29
CA ALA A 179 20.87 11.39 2.80
C ALA A 179 19.35 11.39 2.47
N TYR A 180 18.58 12.30 3.07
CA TYR A 180 17.14 12.37 2.87
C TYR A 180 16.80 13.29 1.69
N THR A 181 16.84 12.74 0.48
CA THR A 181 16.81 13.50 -0.77
C THR A 181 15.49 14.25 -1.02
N PHE A 182 14.36 13.75 -0.52
CA PHE A 182 13.03 14.33 -0.72
C PHE A 182 12.48 15.09 0.49
N ARG A 183 13.19 15.09 1.61
CA ARG A 183 12.81 15.84 2.80
C ARG A 183 12.55 17.31 2.47
N GLY A 184 11.38 17.80 2.88
CA GLY A 184 11.00 19.20 2.69
C GLY A 184 10.38 19.49 1.32
N VAL A 185 10.25 18.52 0.43
CA VAL A 185 9.54 18.74 -0.86
C VAL A 185 8.05 18.97 -0.58
N ARG A 186 7.42 18.12 0.23
CA ARG A 186 5.99 18.28 0.58
C ARG A 186 5.68 19.61 1.24
N THR A 187 6.55 20.09 2.11
CA THR A 187 6.39 21.35 2.85
C THR A 187 6.81 22.60 2.08
N GLY A 188 7.42 22.43 0.91
CA GLY A 188 7.91 23.52 0.08
C GLY A 188 9.29 24.08 0.48
N ASP A 189 9.99 23.43 1.41
CA ASP A 189 11.37 23.79 1.80
C ASP A 189 12.38 23.43 0.71
N ARG A 190 12.02 22.47 -0.15
CA ARG A 190 12.75 22.08 -1.35
C ARG A 190 11.82 22.07 -2.57
N PRO A 191 12.28 22.41 -3.76
CA PRO A 191 11.49 22.27 -4.97
C PRO A 191 11.24 20.81 -5.28
N ALA A 192 10.05 20.50 -5.80
CA ALA A 192 9.77 19.19 -6.35
C ALA A 192 10.63 18.91 -7.59
N PRO A 193 10.92 17.64 -7.91
CA PRO A 193 11.54 17.25 -9.18
C PRO A 193 10.75 17.75 -10.38
N GLU A 194 11.40 17.85 -11.54
CA GLU A 194 10.74 18.27 -12.77
C GLU A 194 9.58 17.32 -13.15
N GLY A 195 8.44 17.90 -13.44
CA GLY A 195 7.21 17.17 -13.76
C GLY A 195 6.39 16.76 -12.52
N TYR A 196 6.79 17.15 -11.32
CA TYR A 196 6.10 16.86 -10.06
C TYR A 196 5.77 18.12 -9.27
N THR A 197 4.86 17.98 -8.35
CA THR A 197 4.42 19.00 -7.40
C THR A 197 4.72 18.56 -5.97
N ALA A 198 4.59 19.46 -5.01
CA ALA A 198 4.71 19.12 -3.60
C ALA A 198 3.64 18.11 -3.15
N ASP A 199 2.47 18.12 -3.78
CA ASP A 199 1.36 17.22 -3.43
C ASP A 199 1.67 15.76 -3.80
N ASP A 200 2.55 15.51 -4.76
CA ASP A 200 2.98 14.14 -5.13
C ASP A 200 3.81 13.46 -4.03
N PHE A 201 4.24 14.19 -3.00
CA PHE A 201 4.99 13.69 -1.83
C PHE A 201 4.14 13.64 -0.55
N ALA A 202 2.84 13.88 -0.66
CA ALA A 202 1.87 13.65 0.42
C ALA A 202 1.51 12.17 0.54
N MET A 203 0.94 11.76 1.68
CA MET A 203 0.24 10.48 1.83
C MET A 203 -1.04 10.53 0.98
N PRO A 204 -1.20 9.71 -0.06
CA PRO A 204 -2.39 9.75 -0.90
C PRO A 204 -3.57 9.01 -0.26
N THR A 205 -4.77 9.27 -0.74
CA THR A 205 -5.92 8.40 -0.52
C THR A 205 -5.95 7.29 -1.58
N PHE A 206 -6.61 6.17 -1.27
CA PHE A 206 -6.89 5.14 -2.27
C PHE A 206 -7.58 5.71 -3.51
N GLU A 207 -8.58 6.60 -3.31
CA GLU A 207 -9.31 7.21 -4.43
C GLU A 207 -8.38 8.02 -5.35
N GLN A 208 -7.41 8.75 -4.80
CA GLN A 208 -6.44 9.52 -5.60
C GLN A 208 -5.59 8.60 -6.48
N VAL A 209 -5.05 7.51 -5.90
CA VAL A 209 -4.24 6.54 -6.67
C VAL A 209 -5.10 5.85 -7.73
N ALA A 210 -6.29 5.32 -7.36
CA ALA A 210 -7.16 4.61 -8.27
C ALA A 210 -7.64 5.47 -9.47
N ARG A 211 -7.81 6.78 -9.26
CA ARG A 211 -8.16 7.73 -10.34
C ARG A 211 -6.96 8.12 -11.20
N ALA A 212 -5.77 8.20 -10.62
CA ALA A 212 -4.57 8.59 -11.33
C ALA A 212 -4.05 7.46 -12.25
N PHE A 213 -4.31 6.21 -11.87
CA PHE A 213 -3.87 5.01 -12.61
C PHE A 213 -5.07 4.14 -13.03
N PRO A 214 -5.95 4.65 -13.91
CA PRO A 214 -7.21 3.97 -14.27
C PRO A 214 -7.00 2.63 -14.99
N ASP A 215 -5.87 2.47 -15.66
CA ASP A 215 -5.56 1.30 -16.47
C ASP A 215 -4.66 0.27 -15.77
N HIS A 216 -4.11 0.58 -14.58
CA HIS A 216 -3.30 -0.38 -13.82
C HIS A 216 -4.18 -1.25 -12.92
N VAL A 217 -3.84 -2.52 -12.82
CA VAL A 217 -4.37 -3.39 -11.76
C VAL A 217 -3.79 -2.92 -10.44
N LEU A 218 -4.63 -2.88 -9.39
CA LEU A 218 -4.26 -2.51 -8.04
C LEU A 218 -4.31 -3.74 -7.15
N ASP A 219 -3.23 -4.00 -6.41
CA ASP A 219 -3.16 -5.00 -5.34
C ASP A 219 -3.28 -4.27 -4.00
N VAL A 220 -4.36 -4.53 -3.25
CA VAL A 220 -4.77 -3.68 -2.12
C VAL A 220 -4.82 -4.48 -0.84
N GLU A 221 -3.87 -4.25 0.06
CA GLU A 221 -3.88 -4.86 1.39
C GLU A 221 -4.73 -4.03 2.38
N ILE A 222 -5.78 -4.64 2.94
CA ILE A 222 -6.51 -4.04 4.06
C ILE A 222 -5.75 -4.35 5.35
N LYS A 223 -5.15 -3.32 5.95
CA LYS A 223 -4.41 -3.42 7.21
C LYS A 223 -5.36 -3.47 8.41
N ILE A 224 -4.92 -4.15 9.46
CA ILE A 224 -5.58 -4.11 10.76
C ILE A 224 -4.84 -3.08 11.61
N PRO A 225 -5.42 -1.90 11.85
CA PRO A 225 -4.78 -0.93 12.73
C PRO A 225 -4.79 -1.42 14.18
N GLU A 226 -3.84 -0.93 14.96
CA GLU A 226 -3.71 -1.24 16.38
C GLU A 226 -3.95 0.02 17.22
N THR A 227 -4.33 -0.17 18.47
CA THR A 227 -4.34 0.90 19.47
C THR A 227 -2.92 1.27 19.87
N GLU A 228 -2.73 2.35 20.66
CA GLU A 228 -1.42 2.72 21.26
C GLU A 228 -0.81 1.60 22.12
N THR A 229 -1.61 0.64 22.58
CA THR A 229 -1.18 -0.50 23.39
C THR A 229 -0.96 -1.77 22.56
N GLY A 230 -1.08 -1.70 21.22
CA GLY A 230 -0.87 -2.83 20.30
C GLY A 230 -2.07 -3.78 20.21
N GLU A 231 -3.27 -3.36 20.62
CA GLU A 231 -4.48 -4.18 20.47
C GLU A 231 -5.07 -4.02 19.06
N PRO A 232 -5.34 -5.12 18.33
CA PRO A 232 -5.88 -5.05 16.97
C PRO A 232 -7.31 -4.48 16.97
N GLN A 233 -7.58 -3.58 16.03
CA GLN A 233 -8.87 -2.92 15.85
C GLN A 233 -9.61 -3.49 14.63
N LEU A 234 -10.12 -4.72 14.73
CA LEU A 234 -10.82 -5.41 13.64
C LEU A 234 -12.03 -4.62 13.13
N ASP A 235 -12.78 -3.95 14.01
CA ASP A 235 -13.92 -3.12 13.60
C ASP A 235 -13.50 -2.02 12.63
N ARG A 236 -12.29 -1.45 12.78
CA ARG A 236 -11.76 -0.47 11.85
C ARG A 236 -11.31 -1.10 10.52
N ALA A 237 -10.75 -2.30 10.56
CA ALA A 237 -10.42 -3.05 9.35
C ALA A 237 -11.68 -3.43 8.55
N TYR A 238 -12.76 -3.84 9.23
CA TYR A 238 -14.05 -4.10 8.59
C TYR A 238 -14.67 -2.82 7.99
N ALA A 239 -14.56 -1.70 8.68
CA ALA A 239 -14.98 -0.40 8.15
C ALA A 239 -14.12 0.02 6.93
N ALA A 240 -12.82 -0.27 6.93
CA ALA A 240 -11.95 -0.05 5.78
C ALA A 240 -12.35 -0.94 4.59
N ALA A 241 -12.70 -2.21 4.84
CA ALA A 241 -13.23 -3.12 3.82
C ALA A 241 -14.52 -2.57 3.19
N ALA A 242 -15.44 -2.05 4.00
CA ALA A 242 -16.68 -1.47 3.50
C ALA A 242 -16.45 -0.19 2.67
N GLU A 243 -15.53 0.67 3.09
CA GLU A 243 -15.17 1.88 2.34
C GLU A 243 -14.44 1.53 1.04
N LEU A 244 -13.56 0.52 1.05
CA LEU A 244 -12.91 0.02 -0.16
C LEU A 244 -13.93 -0.51 -1.17
N VAL A 245 -14.91 -1.30 -0.73
CA VAL A 245 -16.02 -1.77 -1.58
C VAL A 245 -16.76 -0.60 -2.21
N ARG A 246 -17.15 0.40 -1.40
CA ARG A 246 -17.82 1.60 -1.92
C ARG A 246 -17.00 2.31 -2.99
N LEU A 247 -15.69 2.43 -2.78
CA LEU A 247 -14.79 3.09 -3.74
C LEU A 247 -14.60 2.24 -5.02
N ILE A 248 -14.45 0.92 -4.88
CA ILE A 248 -14.38 0.01 -6.04
C ILE A 248 -15.63 0.15 -6.93
N GLU A 249 -16.82 0.17 -6.32
CA GLU A 249 -18.08 0.34 -7.07
C GLU A 249 -18.19 1.73 -7.72
N VAL A 250 -17.90 2.81 -6.97
CA VAL A 250 -18.00 4.19 -7.48
C VAL A 250 -16.99 4.46 -8.61
N LEU A 251 -15.82 3.82 -8.55
CA LEU A 251 -14.75 3.99 -9.54
C LEU A 251 -14.81 2.97 -10.67
N ASP A 252 -15.76 2.02 -10.63
CA ASP A 252 -15.91 0.93 -11.61
C ASP A 252 -14.62 0.10 -11.76
N ARG A 253 -14.05 -0.36 -10.59
CA ARG A 253 -12.74 -1.02 -10.53
C ARG A 253 -12.82 -2.50 -10.12
N ALA A 254 -14.00 -3.12 -10.17
CA ALA A 254 -14.20 -4.50 -9.69
C ALA A 254 -13.36 -5.55 -10.45
N ASP A 255 -13.05 -5.31 -11.71
CA ASP A 255 -12.26 -6.22 -12.56
C ASP A 255 -10.75 -5.90 -12.57
N SER A 256 -10.33 -4.83 -11.89
CA SER A 256 -8.94 -4.35 -11.89
C SER A 256 -8.35 -4.16 -10.48
N VAL A 257 -8.97 -4.78 -9.47
CA VAL A 257 -8.47 -4.81 -8.08
C VAL A 257 -8.36 -6.25 -7.60
N ILE A 258 -7.24 -6.57 -6.94
CA ILE A 258 -7.07 -7.77 -6.12
C ILE A 258 -7.01 -7.28 -4.67
N VAL A 259 -7.77 -7.91 -3.77
CA VAL A 259 -7.77 -7.53 -2.35
C VAL A 259 -7.12 -8.60 -1.50
N VAL A 260 -6.24 -8.17 -0.62
CA VAL A 260 -5.53 -9.03 0.32
C VAL A 260 -5.69 -8.50 1.75
N SER A 261 -5.57 -9.35 2.72
CA SER A 261 -5.34 -9.05 4.12
C SER A 261 -4.68 -10.26 4.78
N PHE A 262 -3.79 -10.03 5.74
CA PHE A 262 -3.23 -11.13 6.52
C PHE A 262 -4.29 -11.85 7.37
N ASP A 263 -5.39 -11.20 7.70
CA ASP A 263 -6.47 -11.77 8.52
C ASP A 263 -7.63 -12.26 7.66
N ASP A 264 -7.90 -13.56 7.74
CA ASP A 264 -8.99 -14.23 6.99
C ASP A 264 -10.38 -13.68 7.34
N SER A 265 -10.58 -13.10 8.53
CA SER A 265 -11.86 -12.51 8.92
C SER A 265 -12.14 -11.20 8.19
N VAL A 266 -11.11 -10.40 7.91
CA VAL A 266 -11.21 -9.16 7.10
C VAL A 266 -11.59 -9.50 5.66
N LEU A 267 -10.96 -10.52 5.08
CA LEU A 267 -11.33 -11.00 3.73
C LEU A 267 -12.73 -11.60 3.70
N THR A 268 -13.14 -12.30 4.75
CA THR A 268 -14.51 -12.83 4.87
C THR A 268 -15.53 -11.69 4.89
N GLU A 269 -15.28 -10.62 5.65
CA GLU A 269 -16.12 -9.44 5.67
C GLU A 269 -16.15 -8.75 4.30
N PHE A 270 -14.98 -8.46 3.70
CA PHE A 270 -14.89 -7.88 2.36
C PHE A 270 -15.71 -8.67 1.33
N ARG A 271 -15.53 -9.98 1.29
CA ARG A 271 -16.21 -10.89 0.37
C ARG A 271 -17.72 -10.97 0.61
N SER A 272 -18.20 -10.66 1.82
CA SER A 272 -19.62 -10.59 2.12
C SER A 272 -20.30 -9.36 1.54
N LEU A 273 -19.54 -8.30 1.30
CA LEU A 273 -20.02 -7.00 0.82
C LEU A 273 -20.00 -6.89 -0.72
N ILE A 274 -19.07 -7.59 -1.39
CA ILE A 274 -18.93 -7.57 -2.85
C ILE A 274 -18.58 -8.98 -3.37
N ALA A 275 -19.18 -9.39 -4.48
CA ALA A 275 -19.05 -10.77 -4.97
C ALA A 275 -17.97 -10.96 -6.02
N ASP A 276 -17.78 -9.97 -6.88
CA ASP A 276 -17.08 -10.11 -8.17
C ASP A 276 -15.69 -9.44 -8.17
N VAL A 277 -15.04 -9.36 -6.99
CA VAL A 277 -13.66 -8.85 -6.85
C VAL A 277 -12.71 -9.99 -6.52
N ALA A 278 -11.59 -10.07 -7.21
CA ALA A 278 -10.52 -11.03 -6.97
C ALA A 278 -9.85 -10.79 -5.61
N THR A 279 -9.39 -11.88 -4.97
CA THR A 279 -8.69 -11.83 -3.69
C THR A 279 -7.45 -12.73 -3.69
N SER A 280 -6.59 -12.55 -2.69
CA SER A 280 -5.56 -13.48 -2.27
C SER A 280 -5.96 -14.06 -0.90
N PRO A 281 -5.61 -15.31 -0.56
CA PRO A 281 -5.97 -15.89 0.74
C PRO A 281 -5.26 -15.18 1.90
N GLY A 282 -5.94 -15.08 3.04
CA GLY A 282 -5.33 -14.66 4.29
C GLY A 282 -4.31 -15.69 4.81
N GLN A 283 -3.51 -15.27 5.78
CA GLN A 283 -2.38 -16.07 6.28
C GLN A 283 -2.80 -17.46 6.76
N THR A 284 -3.88 -17.59 7.53
CA THR A 284 -4.33 -18.89 8.07
C THR A 284 -4.79 -19.81 6.95
N SER A 285 -5.55 -19.29 5.98
CA SER A 285 -6.01 -20.07 4.82
C SER A 285 -4.82 -20.52 3.96
N LEU A 286 -3.87 -19.65 3.69
CA LEU A 286 -2.67 -19.99 2.91
C LEU A 286 -1.81 -21.05 3.61
N VAL A 287 -1.58 -20.91 4.93
CA VAL A 287 -0.84 -21.91 5.72
C VAL A 287 -1.57 -23.26 5.73
N ASN A 288 -2.89 -23.28 5.87
CA ASN A 288 -3.68 -24.52 5.82
C ASN A 288 -3.65 -25.16 4.43
N TRP A 289 -3.71 -24.36 3.36
CA TRP A 289 -3.49 -24.85 2.01
C TRP A 289 -2.09 -25.46 1.88
N TYR A 290 -1.05 -24.75 2.30
CA TYR A 290 0.33 -25.23 2.18
C TYR A 290 0.58 -26.55 2.94
N LEU A 291 0.14 -26.63 4.20
CA LEU A 291 0.43 -27.77 5.09
C LEU A 291 -0.53 -28.96 4.89
N ALA A 292 -1.80 -28.73 4.62
CA ALA A 292 -2.84 -29.72 4.67
C ALA A 292 -3.65 -29.91 3.36
N GLY A 293 -3.40 -29.07 2.34
CA GLY A 293 -4.20 -29.08 1.12
C GLY A 293 -5.65 -28.64 1.34
N ALA A 294 -5.88 -27.74 2.31
CA ALA A 294 -7.19 -27.17 2.52
C ALA A 294 -7.60 -26.34 1.29
N PRO A 295 -8.89 -26.40 0.87
CA PRO A 295 -9.34 -25.56 -0.24
C PRO A 295 -9.34 -24.09 0.15
N LEU A 296 -9.06 -23.22 -0.82
CA LEU A 296 -9.13 -21.77 -0.70
C LEU A 296 -10.52 -21.26 -1.16
N ASP A 297 -10.81 -19.99 -0.94
CA ASP A 297 -12.01 -19.35 -1.49
C ASP A 297 -11.93 -19.31 -3.02
N PRO A 298 -12.99 -19.56 -3.77
CA PRO A 298 -12.97 -19.52 -5.23
C PRO A 298 -12.57 -18.19 -5.86
N ARG A 299 -12.57 -17.09 -5.08
CA ARG A 299 -12.13 -15.75 -5.51
C ARG A 299 -10.64 -15.52 -5.29
N ASP A 300 -9.96 -16.42 -4.56
CA ASP A 300 -8.50 -16.38 -4.45
C ASP A 300 -7.90 -16.82 -5.78
N VAL A 301 -7.29 -15.88 -6.49
CA VAL A 301 -6.72 -16.11 -7.83
C VAL A 301 -5.21 -16.15 -7.81
N VAL A 302 -4.60 -15.51 -6.81
CA VAL A 302 -3.15 -15.47 -6.60
C VAL A 302 -2.81 -15.87 -5.17
N LEU A 303 -1.67 -16.54 -4.99
CA LEU A 303 -1.09 -16.84 -3.68
C LEU A 303 0.06 -15.87 -3.42
N GLN A 304 -0.07 -15.00 -2.45
CA GLN A 304 0.96 -14.04 -2.09
C GLN A 304 1.73 -14.53 -0.85
N ALA A 305 3.02 -14.81 -1.02
CA ALA A 305 3.82 -15.37 0.07
C ALA A 305 5.30 -14.96 -0.01
N PRO A 306 6.00 -14.91 1.16
CA PRO A 306 7.43 -14.63 1.17
C PRO A 306 8.22 -15.88 0.74
N PRO A 307 9.49 -15.72 0.32
CA PRO A 307 10.36 -16.87 0.03
C PRO A 307 10.57 -17.78 1.24
N ILE A 308 10.68 -17.18 2.42
CA ILE A 308 10.94 -17.84 3.70
C ILE A 308 9.88 -17.42 4.72
N TYR A 309 9.21 -18.40 5.34
CA TYR A 309 8.26 -18.19 6.41
C TYR A 309 8.69 -18.99 7.66
N GLU A 310 8.86 -18.30 8.80
CA GLU A 310 9.36 -18.88 10.06
C GLU A 310 10.63 -19.75 9.91
N GLY A 311 11.56 -19.31 9.05
CA GLY A 311 12.81 -20.00 8.78
C GLY A 311 12.69 -21.20 7.86
N ILE A 312 11.53 -21.43 7.26
CA ILE A 312 11.27 -22.48 6.27
C ILE A 312 11.19 -21.84 4.89
N GLU A 313 11.95 -22.37 3.93
CA GLU A 313 11.79 -21.99 2.53
C GLU A 313 10.46 -22.55 2.01
N VAL A 314 9.50 -21.65 1.77
CA VAL A 314 8.15 -22.04 1.35
C VAL A 314 7.93 -21.87 -0.15
N MET A 315 8.69 -21.01 -0.84
CA MET A 315 8.63 -20.80 -2.28
C MET A 315 9.64 -21.71 -3.01
N THR A 316 9.34 -23.01 -2.96
CA THR A 316 10.11 -24.06 -3.67
C THR A 316 9.49 -24.38 -5.02
N ALA A 317 10.25 -25.02 -5.93
CA ALA A 317 9.74 -25.49 -7.22
C ALA A 317 8.51 -26.42 -7.06
N GLU A 318 8.45 -27.21 -5.99
CA GLU A 318 7.31 -28.08 -5.68
C GLU A 318 6.07 -27.25 -5.27
N THR A 319 6.27 -26.17 -4.53
CA THR A 319 5.17 -25.26 -4.13
C THR A 319 4.56 -24.59 -5.34
N PHE A 320 5.40 -24.03 -6.24
CA PHE A 320 4.93 -23.42 -7.49
C PHE A 320 4.20 -24.45 -8.36
N ALA A 321 4.81 -25.63 -8.60
CA ALA A 321 4.19 -26.67 -9.42
C ALA A 321 2.83 -27.13 -8.87
N ARG A 322 2.68 -27.16 -7.54
CA ARG A 322 1.42 -27.50 -6.90
C ARG A 322 0.37 -26.39 -7.08
N ALA A 323 0.74 -25.14 -6.83
CA ALA A 323 -0.14 -24.00 -7.02
C ALA A 323 -0.69 -23.94 -8.46
N HIS A 324 0.20 -24.08 -9.45
CA HIS A 324 -0.17 -24.12 -10.86
C HIS A 324 -1.09 -25.30 -11.20
N ALA A 325 -0.81 -26.49 -10.65
CA ALA A 325 -1.68 -27.66 -10.86
C ALA A 325 -3.10 -27.49 -10.29
N GLU A 326 -3.24 -26.63 -9.28
CA GLU A 326 -4.52 -26.27 -8.66
C GLU A 326 -5.15 -25.01 -9.29
N GLY A 327 -4.45 -24.34 -10.24
CA GLY A 327 -4.95 -23.18 -10.99
C GLY A 327 -4.68 -21.83 -10.36
N TYR A 328 -3.73 -21.74 -9.43
CA TYR A 328 -3.31 -20.48 -8.80
C TYR A 328 -2.01 -19.97 -9.41
N GLU A 329 -1.91 -18.66 -9.57
CA GLU A 329 -0.62 -17.97 -9.73
C GLU A 329 0.02 -17.70 -8.38
N VAL A 330 1.34 -17.53 -8.36
CA VAL A 330 2.11 -17.27 -7.15
C VAL A 330 2.92 -15.98 -7.31
N TRP A 331 2.57 -14.99 -6.48
CA TRP A 331 3.28 -13.73 -6.36
C TRP A 331 4.15 -13.73 -5.12
N VAL A 332 5.45 -13.50 -5.31
CA VAL A 332 6.41 -13.58 -4.21
C VAL A 332 6.80 -12.19 -3.74
N TRP A 333 6.57 -11.89 -2.46
CA TRP A 333 7.00 -10.66 -1.83
C TRP A 333 8.26 -10.87 -0.97
N MET A 334 9.23 -9.95 -1.08
CA MET A 334 10.51 -10.07 -0.38
C MET A 334 10.35 -9.67 1.09
N ASN A 335 10.79 -10.53 2.02
CA ASN A 335 10.73 -10.25 3.45
C ASN A 335 12.10 -9.95 4.08
N GLU A 336 13.14 -9.85 3.25
CA GLU A 336 14.50 -9.49 3.66
C GLU A 336 15.10 -8.50 2.65
N THR A 337 15.69 -7.43 3.12
CA THR A 337 16.34 -6.41 2.26
C THR A 337 17.37 -7.00 1.30
N SER A 338 18.06 -8.08 1.72
CA SER A 338 19.06 -8.78 0.91
C SER A 338 18.48 -9.54 -0.29
N GLN A 339 17.16 -9.74 -0.33
CA GLN A 339 16.44 -10.42 -1.41
C GLN A 339 16.07 -9.45 -2.56
N GLU A 340 16.12 -8.16 -2.33
CA GLU A 340 15.78 -7.12 -3.30
C GLU A 340 16.91 -6.92 -4.32
N THR A 341 17.20 -7.97 -5.11
CA THR A 341 18.29 -7.99 -6.11
C THR A 341 17.85 -8.67 -7.40
N THR A 342 18.42 -8.23 -8.53
CA THR A 342 18.18 -8.83 -9.87
C THR A 342 18.43 -10.32 -9.89
N GLU A 343 19.48 -10.80 -9.18
CA GLU A 343 19.84 -12.20 -9.12
C GLU A 343 18.76 -13.02 -8.41
N PHE A 344 18.26 -12.53 -7.27
CA PHE A 344 17.23 -13.25 -6.52
C PHE A 344 15.87 -13.24 -7.24
N TYR A 345 15.50 -12.14 -7.88
CA TYR A 345 14.31 -12.07 -8.73
C TYR A 345 14.36 -13.08 -9.88
N SER A 346 15.51 -13.13 -10.58
CA SER A 346 15.73 -14.09 -11.65
C SER A 346 15.66 -15.55 -11.16
N GLU A 347 16.13 -15.82 -9.94
CA GLU A 347 16.05 -17.14 -9.32
C GLU A 347 14.59 -17.54 -9.01
N LEU A 348 13.78 -16.64 -8.47
CA LEU A 348 12.36 -16.89 -8.19
C LEU A 348 11.56 -17.16 -9.47
N VAL A 349 11.78 -16.35 -10.51
CA VAL A 349 11.19 -16.59 -11.83
C VAL A 349 11.60 -17.95 -12.40
N ALA A 350 12.88 -18.30 -12.32
CA ALA A 350 13.37 -19.61 -12.80
C ALA A 350 12.79 -20.80 -12.01
N ARG A 351 12.34 -20.57 -10.76
CA ARG A 351 11.65 -21.57 -9.94
C ARG A 351 10.15 -21.69 -10.25
N GLY A 352 9.55 -20.67 -10.88
CA GLY A 352 8.14 -20.67 -11.28
C GLY A 352 7.30 -19.56 -10.70
N ALA A 353 7.88 -18.46 -10.16
CA ALA A 353 7.11 -17.31 -9.74
C ALA A 353 6.42 -16.63 -10.93
N ASP A 354 5.12 -16.38 -10.81
CA ASP A 354 4.29 -15.72 -11.81
C ASP A 354 4.28 -14.20 -11.61
N GLY A 355 4.60 -13.74 -10.41
CA GLY A 355 4.73 -12.33 -10.07
C GLY A 355 5.78 -12.08 -9.00
N LEU A 356 6.40 -10.92 -9.09
CA LEU A 356 7.38 -10.42 -8.13
C LEU A 356 6.86 -9.14 -7.51
N LEU A 357 6.53 -9.18 -6.22
CA LEU A 357 6.12 -8.02 -5.43
C LEU A 357 7.36 -7.44 -4.77
N ILE A 358 7.87 -6.34 -5.32
CA ILE A 358 9.24 -5.85 -5.14
C ILE A 358 9.29 -4.41 -4.64
N ALA A 359 10.23 -4.15 -3.74
CA ALA A 359 10.56 -2.82 -3.26
C ALA A 359 11.53 -2.06 -4.19
N ARG A 360 12.21 -2.79 -5.12
CA ARG A 360 13.21 -2.21 -6.00
C ARG A 360 12.90 -2.43 -7.48
N PRO A 361 11.97 -1.65 -8.07
CA PRO A 361 11.59 -1.78 -9.48
C PRO A 361 12.78 -1.57 -10.44
N THR A 362 13.78 -0.77 -10.09
CA THR A 362 14.98 -0.58 -10.93
C THR A 362 15.90 -1.81 -11.00
N ALA A 363 15.68 -2.83 -10.17
CA ALA A 363 16.45 -4.09 -10.18
C ALA A 363 15.76 -5.22 -10.96
N VAL A 364 14.61 -4.98 -11.58
CA VAL A 364 13.95 -5.98 -12.45
C VAL A 364 14.85 -6.33 -13.63
N PRO A 365 15.06 -7.63 -13.93
CA PRO A 365 15.95 -8.08 -14.98
C PRO A 365 15.50 -7.75 -16.39
#